data_79043c63ada0c5e4f1a77d6c71737dd7
#
_entry.id   79043c63ada0c5e4f1a77d6c71737dd7
#
_cell.length_a   1.000
_cell.length_b   1.000
_cell.length_c   1.000
_cell.angle_alpha   90.00
_cell.angle_beta   90.00
_cell.angle_gamma   90.00
#
_symmetry.space_group_name_H-M   'P 1'
#
loop_
_entity.id
_entity.type
_entity.pdbx_description
1 polymer ?
#
loop_
_entity_poly.entity_id
_entity_poly.type
_entity_poly.pdbx_seq_one_letter_code
_entity_poly.pdbx_strand_id
1 'polypeptide(L)'
;MSATTRRIATPVVLLASVALLAACTSNTPEQTTETANGGTTENTNAGSSNDESGETVTIGFSAPAADHGWMGAITTAAIAEAESFEDIDLQVAEGTNDVNTQISQVETFINDGVDAIVLLPYDGAALTEVAVEAMEAGIPVINVDREFSRPEAARVTVLGDNYGMGRSAGQFICERLDGQEDAVVAEIAGIDNLPLTQDRSQGFADALAECDLDVDRRVAGDFTPQGGESATSNLLQAAPQIDAIWNHDDDQGIGVLAAIENAGRDEFFLVGGAGSANMMREIQDGDSVVEATVIYPATQAADGIRLARLLAQDKAMSDLVEVEVPRLVQLYAPVVTADNVDQYLPTAFES
;
A
#
# COMPACT_ATOMS: atom_id res chain seq x y z
N MET A 1 -32.37 -55.32 74.44
CA MET A 1 -32.49 -54.22 75.36
C MET A 1 -32.58 -52.95 74.61
N SER A 2 -33.65 -52.39 74.85
CA SER A 2 -34.19 -51.03 74.78
C SER A 2 -34.31 -50.30 73.47
N ALA A 3 -35.56 -50.29 73.03
CA ALA A 3 -36.17 -49.40 72.10
C ALA A 3 -36.14 -47.93 72.52
N THR A 4 -36.06 -47.02 71.58
CA THR A 4 -36.72 -45.73 71.75
C THR A 4 -37.10 -45.17 70.38
N THR A 5 -38.37 -45.11 70.19
CA THR A 5 -39.15 -44.48 69.13
C THR A 5 -39.06 -42.95 69.24
N ARG A 6 -38.89 -42.23 68.17
CA ARG A 6 -39.35 -40.83 68.10
C ARG A 6 -39.79 -40.41 66.66
N ARG A 7 -40.88 -39.85 66.66
CA ARG A 7 -41.94 -39.37 65.78
C ARG A 7 -41.50 -38.52 64.62
N ILE A 8 -42.26 -38.77 63.60
CA ILE A 8 -42.40 -38.04 62.31
C ILE A 8 -42.87 -36.60 62.55
N ALA A 9 -42.23 -35.67 61.91
CA ALA A 9 -42.81 -34.37 61.59
C ALA A 9 -42.43 -33.99 60.14
N THR A 10 -43.45 -33.94 59.31
CA THR A 10 -43.44 -33.45 57.93
C THR A 10 -43.34 -31.92 57.98
N PRO A 11 -42.54 -31.27 57.12
CA PRO A 11 -42.88 -29.93 56.67
C PRO A 11 -43.11 -29.89 55.17
N VAL A 12 -44.10 -29.13 54.86
CA VAL A 12 -44.65 -28.69 53.58
C VAL A 12 -43.51 -28.10 52.73
N VAL A 13 -43.36 -28.67 51.51
CA VAL A 13 -42.46 -28.13 50.47
C VAL A 13 -43.25 -27.05 49.71
N LEU A 14 -42.81 -25.80 49.88
CA LEU A 14 -43.18 -24.68 49.00
C LEU A 14 -42.31 -24.76 47.75
N LEU A 15 -42.94 -25.07 46.59
CA LEU A 15 -42.28 -24.88 45.28
C LEU A 15 -42.14 -23.41 44.98
N ALA A 16 -40.91 -22.88 45.03
CA ALA A 16 -40.59 -21.59 44.43
C ALA A 16 -40.08 -21.82 42.99
N SER A 17 -40.90 -21.48 42.02
CA SER A 17 -40.55 -21.49 40.61
C SER A 17 -39.53 -20.38 40.35
N VAL A 18 -38.30 -20.70 40.08
CA VAL A 18 -37.26 -19.78 39.61
C VAL A 18 -37.43 -19.70 38.07
N ALA A 19 -38.01 -18.59 37.60
CA ALA A 19 -37.96 -18.25 36.19
C ALA A 19 -36.55 -17.74 35.83
N LEU A 20 -35.79 -18.50 35.05
CA LEU A 20 -34.56 -18.01 34.44
C LEU A 20 -34.95 -17.04 33.32
N LEU A 21 -34.78 -15.75 33.55
CA LEU A 21 -34.76 -14.74 32.50
C LEU A 21 -33.42 -14.84 31.79
N ALA A 22 -33.44 -15.42 30.58
CA ALA A 22 -32.35 -15.26 29.62
C ALA A 22 -32.37 -13.82 29.13
N ALA A 23 -31.49 -12.98 29.68
CA ALA A 23 -31.23 -11.65 29.14
C ALA A 23 -30.40 -11.81 27.89
N CYS A 24 -31.04 -11.79 26.72
CA CYS A 24 -30.36 -11.49 25.47
C CYS A 24 -29.99 -10.01 25.53
N THR A 25 -28.71 -9.69 25.74
CA THR A 25 -28.20 -8.34 25.51
C THR A 25 -28.17 -8.08 24.01
N SER A 26 -29.25 -7.49 23.47
CA SER A 26 -29.20 -6.90 22.16
C SER A 26 -28.49 -5.56 22.26
N ASN A 27 -27.42 -5.41 21.50
CA ASN A 27 -26.63 -4.18 21.39
C ASN A 27 -27.31 -3.17 20.45
N THR A 28 -28.62 -2.97 20.62
CA THR A 28 -29.35 -1.93 19.87
C THR A 28 -29.49 -0.71 20.80
N PRO A 29 -28.94 0.46 20.44
CA PRO A 29 -29.16 1.68 21.22
C PRO A 29 -30.65 2.04 21.17
N GLU A 30 -31.27 2.17 22.32
CA GLU A 30 -32.61 2.74 22.46
C GLU A 30 -32.56 4.23 22.10
N GLN A 31 -33.27 4.64 21.07
CA GLN A 31 -33.50 6.05 20.76
C GLN A 31 -34.45 6.63 21.82
N THR A 32 -33.90 7.29 22.81
CA THR A 32 -34.66 8.17 23.69
C THR A 32 -34.74 9.54 23.05
N THR A 33 -35.94 9.92 22.57
CA THR A 33 -36.28 11.29 22.24
C THR A 33 -36.42 12.10 23.53
N GLU A 34 -35.35 12.75 23.96
CA GLU A 34 -35.46 13.86 24.92
C GLU A 34 -35.10 15.18 24.23
N THR A 35 -36.11 16.06 24.17
CA THR A 35 -35.95 17.45 23.76
C THR A 35 -35.24 18.21 24.88
N ALA A 36 -33.93 18.43 24.76
CA ALA A 36 -33.18 19.34 25.61
C ALA A 36 -32.40 20.31 24.74
N ASN A 37 -32.77 21.56 24.83
CA ASN A 37 -32.13 22.72 24.22
C ASN A 37 -30.77 22.98 24.93
N GLY A 38 -29.68 22.58 24.31
CA GLY A 38 -28.32 22.85 24.79
C GLY A 38 -27.36 22.49 23.66
N GLY A 39 -26.70 23.52 23.09
CA GLY A 39 -25.82 23.38 21.92
C GLY A 39 -24.72 22.33 22.09
N THR A 40 -24.97 21.18 21.58
CA THR A 40 -23.99 20.19 21.19
C THR A 40 -23.76 20.36 19.71
N THR A 41 -22.55 20.65 19.31
CA THR A 41 -22.08 20.45 17.92
C THR A 41 -22.38 19.00 17.58
N GLU A 42 -23.52 18.74 16.94
CA GLU A 42 -23.78 17.45 16.31
C GLU A 42 -22.68 17.25 15.28
N ASN A 43 -21.95 16.14 15.39
CA ASN A 43 -21.05 15.69 14.35
C ASN A 43 -21.94 15.20 13.18
N THR A 44 -22.37 16.15 12.34
CA THR A 44 -23.34 15.95 11.25
C THR A 44 -22.79 15.08 10.12
N ASN A 45 -21.52 14.65 10.21
CA ASN A 45 -20.83 13.89 9.17
C ASN A 45 -20.89 12.36 9.32
N ALA A 46 -21.48 11.84 10.39
CA ALA A 46 -21.72 10.40 10.53
C ALA A 46 -22.90 9.98 9.67
N GLY A 47 -22.66 9.66 8.39
CA GLY A 47 -23.67 9.11 7.48
C GLY A 47 -23.82 9.77 6.11
N SER A 48 -23.05 10.81 5.78
CA SER A 48 -22.94 11.28 4.39
C SER A 48 -21.97 10.38 3.63
N SER A 49 -22.32 10.00 2.39
CA SER A 49 -21.40 9.31 1.50
C SER A 49 -20.13 10.16 1.28
N ASN A 50 -18.95 9.55 1.32
CA ASN A 50 -17.70 10.24 0.98
C ASN A 50 -17.69 10.76 -0.47
N ASP A 51 -18.58 10.24 -1.33
CA ASP A 51 -18.71 10.64 -2.73
C ASP A 51 -19.65 11.85 -2.91
N GLU A 52 -20.42 12.27 -1.87
CA GLU A 52 -21.24 13.47 -1.96
C GLU A 52 -20.36 14.72 -2.04
N SER A 53 -20.68 15.60 -3.03
CA SER A 53 -19.99 16.87 -3.23
C SER A 53 -20.09 17.76 -1.98
N GLY A 54 -18.96 18.38 -1.63
CA GLY A 54 -18.83 19.35 -0.55
C GLY A 54 -18.55 20.76 -1.07
N GLU A 55 -17.92 21.59 -0.24
CA GLU A 55 -17.32 22.84 -0.71
C GLU A 55 -16.12 22.53 -1.62
N THR A 56 -15.92 23.33 -2.66
CA THR A 56 -14.76 23.17 -3.56
C THR A 56 -13.48 23.41 -2.80
N VAL A 57 -12.55 22.49 -2.91
CA VAL A 57 -11.22 22.57 -2.28
C VAL A 57 -10.12 22.56 -3.33
N THR A 58 -9.07 23.33 -3.09
CA THR A 58 -7.89 23.40 -3.93
C THR A 58 -6.82 22.46 -3.38
N ILE A 59 -6.38 21.48 -4.19
CA ILE A 59 -5.37 20.51 -3.78
C ILE A 59 -4.13 20.71 -4.65
N GLY A 60 -2.96 20.94 -4.02
CA GLY A 60 -1.67 20.93 -4.69
C GLY A 60 -1.15 19.50 -4.84
N PHE A 61 -0.73 19.10 -6.04
CA PHE A 61 -0.12 17.80 -6.30
C PHE A 61 1.29 17.98 -6.89
N SER A 62 2.30 17.37 -6.26
CA SER A 62 3.67 17.32 -6.76
C SER A 62 4.22 15.89 -6.68
N ALA A 63 4.86 15.46 -7.77
CA ALA A 63 5.49 14.15 -7.92
C ALA A 63 6.79 14.27 -8.74
N PRO A 64 7.69 13.26 -8.72
CA PRO A 64 8.81 13.17 -9.64
C PRO A 64 8.38 13.15 -11.10
N ALA A 65 9.33 13.34 -12.02
CA ALA A 65 9.07 13.19 -13.45
C ALA A 65 8.67 11.76 -13.77
N ALA A 66 7.75 11.59 -14.73
CA ALA A 66 7.31 10.28 -15.21
C ALA A 66 8.37 9.68 -16.15
N ASP A 67 9.45 9.17 -15.57
CA ASP A 67 10.59 8.58 -16.29
C ASP A 67 10.46 7.06 -16.50
N HIS A 68 9.45 6.44 -15.91
CA HIS A 68 9.05 5.04 -16.08
C HIS A 68 7.53 4.87 -15.91
N GLY A 69 6.98 3.73 -16.33
CA GLY A 69 5.55 3.51 -16.43
C GLY A 69 4.80 3.66 -15.11
N TRP A 70 5.32 3.10 -14.00
CA TRP A 70 4.70 3.22 -12.69
C TRP A 70 4.59 4.69 -12.23
N MET A 71 5.65 5.49 -12.45
CA MET A 71 5.64 6.91 -12.06
C MET A 71 4.66 7.73 -12.92
N GLY A 72 4.50 7.36 -14.20
CA GLY A 72 3.46 7.93 -15.05
C GLY A 72 2.06 7.53 -14.61
N ALA A 73 1.87 6.26 -14.25
CA ALA A 73 0.59 5.72 -13.82
C ALA A 73 0.09 6.36 -12.52
N ILE A 74 0.95 6.54 -11.51
CA ILE A 74 0.56 7.16 -10.23
C ILE A 74 0.12 8.61 -10.40
N THR A 75 0.79 9.37 -11.27
CA THR A 75 0.40 10.75 -11.61
C THR A 75 -0.94 10.78 -12.36
N THR A 76 -1.10 9.89 -13.34
CA THR A 76 -2.35 9.77 -14.10
C THR A 76 -3.52 9.37 -13.20
N ALA A 77 -3.30 8.45 -12.27
CA ALA A 77 -4.32 8.03 -11.31
C ALA A 77 -4.76 9.18 -10.38
N ALA A 78 -3.82 10.01 -9.92
CA ALA A 78 -4.14 11.18 -9.11
C ALA A 78 -5.01 12.19 -9.86
N ILE A 79 -4.67 12.49 -11.11
CA ILE A 79 -5.42 13.42 -11.97
C ILE A 79 -6.82 12.88 -12.25
N ALA A 80 -6.93 11.61 -12.67
CA ALA A 80 -8.20 10.97 -12.98
C ALA A 80 -9.12 10.90 -11.73
N GLU A 81 -8.54 10.67 -10.56
CA GLU A 81 -9.30 10.66 -9.32
C GLU A 81 -9.85 12.05 -8.98
N ALA A 82 -9.04 13.10 -9.10
CA ALA A 82 -9.51 14.46 -8.89
C ALA A 82 -10.62 14.86 -9.88
N GLU A 83 -10.49 14.48 -11.16
CA GLU A 83 -11.50 14.75 -12.19
C GLU A 83 -12.83 14.02 -11.94
N SER A 84 -12.82 12.95 -11.11
CA SER A 84 -14.03 12.22 -10.73
C SER A 84 -14.93 12.99 -9.73
N PHE A 85 -14.42 14.07 -9.13
CA PHE A 85 -15.12 14.92 -8.16
C PHE A 85 -15.34 16.34 -8.69
N GLU A 86 -16.56 16.85 -8.61
CA GLU A 86 -16.90 18.22 -9.03
C GLU A 86 -16.40 19.30 -8.04
N ASP A 87 -15.97 18.91 -6.85
CA ASP A 87 -15.58 19.77 -5.74
C ASP A 87 -14.05 19.74 -5.47
N ILE A 88 -13.25 19.30 -6.44
CA ILE A 88 -11.78 19.37 -6.40
C ILE A 88 -11.27 20.31 -7.50
N ASP A 89 -10.45 21.29 -7.12
CA ASP A 89 -9.59 22.09 -8.00
C ASP A 89 -8.14 21.59 -7.83
N LEU A 90 -7.65 20.74 -8.74
CA LEU A 90 -6.33 20.13 -8.66
C LEU A 90 -5.28 21.01 -9.34
N GLN A 91 -4.32 21.52 -8.57
CA GLN A 91 -3.13 22.21 -9.06
C GLN A 91 -1.96 21.23 -9.18
N VAL A 92 -1.65 20.81 -10.41
CA VAL A 92 -0.57 19.87 -10.69
C VAL A 92 0.72 20.61 -10.99
N ALA A 93 1.77 20.40 -10.20
CA ALA A 93 3.11 20.88 -10.50
C ALA A 93 3.76 20.04 -11.60
N GLU A 94 4.62 20.62 -12.43
CA GLU A 94 5.39 19.88 -13.43
C GLU A 94 6.31 18.85 -12.74
N GLY A 95 6.26 17.59 -13.19
CA GLY A 95 7.07 16.51 -12.63
C GLY A 95 8.57 16.79 -12.74
N THR A 96 9.31 16.57 -11.64
CA THR A 96 10.74 16.90 -11.57
C THR A 96 11.53 15.90 -10.74
N ASN A 97 12.73 15.54 -11.21
CA ASN A 97 13.71 14.74 -10.46
C ASN A 97 14.78 15.64 -9.77
N ASP A 98 14.44 16.91 -9.52
CA ASP A 98 15.28 17.86 -8.79
C ASP A 98 14.63 18.26 -7.47
N VAL A 99 15.30 17.98 -6.35
CA VAL A 99 14.82 18.26 -4.98
C VAL A 99 14.49 19.73 -4.77
N ASN A 100 15.35 20.67 -5.26
CA ASN A 100 15.15 22.09 -5.01
C ASN A 100 13.94 22.63 -5.80
N THR A 101 13.75 22.12 -7.00
CA THR A 101 12.56 22.44 -7.81
C THR A 101 11.30 21.95 -7.10
N GLN A 102 11.31 20.73 -6.56
CA GLN A 102 10.15 20.19 -5.85
C GLN A 102 9.88 20.94 -4.54
N ILE A 103 10.91 21.35 -3.79
CA ILE A 103 10.77 22.25 -2.62
C ILE A 103 10.06 23.54 -3.04
N SER A 104 10.52 24.19 -4.11
CA SER A 104 9.92 25.45 -4.59
C SER A 104 8.47 25.29 -5.06
N GLN A 105 8.09 24.10 -5.55
CA GLN A 105 6.69 23.79 -5.87
C GLN A 105 5.83 23.75 -4.62
N VAL A 106 6.30 23.07 -3.56
CA VAL A 106 5.58 23.01 -2.27
C VAL A 106 5.49 24.41 -1.64
N GLU A 107 6.56 25.21 -1.65
CA GLU A 107 6.54 26.60 -1.21
C GLU A 107 5.50 27.45 -1.98
N THR A 108 5.34 27.17 -3.28
CA THR A 108 4.32 27.83 -4.10
C THR A 108 2.91 27.47 -3.63
N PHE A 109 2.62 26.20 -3.40
CA PHE A 109 1.33 25.75 -2.86
C PHE A 109 1.03 26.38 -1.48
N ILE A 110 2.05 26.49 -0.61
CA ILE A 110 1.90 27.15 0.70
C ILE A 110 1.53 28.63 0.51
N ASN A 111 2.24 29.34 -0.38
CA ASN A 111 2.01 30.76 -0.66
C ASN A 111 0.65 31.03 -1.32
N ASP A 112 0.19 30.12 -2.18
CA ASP A 112 -1.11 30.20 -2.85
C ASP A 112 -2.26 29.84 -1.90
N GLY A 113 -1.95 29.24 -0.75
CA GLY A 113 -2.91 28.88 0.28
C GLY A 113 -3.86 27.77 -0.15
N VAL A 114 -3.34 26.71 -0.75
CA VAL A 114 -4.13 25.53 -1.11
C VAL A 114 -4.70 24.85 0.15
N ASP A 115 -5.82 24.14 0.03
CA ASP A 115 -6.50 23.52 1.16
C ASP A 115 -5.85 22.22 1.61
N ALA A 116 -5.08 21.53 0.73
CA ALA A 116 -4.27 20.37 1.05
C ALA A 116 -3.16 20.18 0.03
N ILE A 117 -2.11 19.42 0.39
CA ILE A 117 -1.01 19.04 -0.52
C ILE A 117 -0.89 17.52 -0.54
N VAL A 118 -0.90 16.92 -1.75
CA VAL A 118 -0.51 15.54 -2.00
C VAL A 118 0.89 15.53 -2.59
N LEU A 119 1.83 14.93 -1.87
CA LEU A 119 3.25 14.98 -2.21
C LEU A 119 3.84 13.57 -2.28
N LEU A 120 4.25 13.16 -3.50
CA LEU A 120 5.17 12.08 -3.71
C LEU A 120 6.57 12.69 -3.82
N PRO A 121 7.42 12.63 -2.77
CA PRO A 121 8.71 13.30 -2.83
C PRO A 121 9.70 12.55 -3.71
N TYR A 122 10.56 13.26 -4.43
CA TYR A 122 11.73 12.66 -5.09
C TYR A 122 12.68 12.05 -4.05
N ASP A 123 12.90 12.77 -2.95
CA ASP A 123 13.63 12.31 -1.76
C ASP A 123 12.84 12.73 -0.50
N GLY A 124 12.31 11.75 0.23
CA GLY A 124 11.48 12.00 1.41
C GLY A 124 12.22 12.75 2.52
N ALA A 125 13.50 12.45 2.74
CA ALA A 125 14.30 13.12 3.76
C ALA A 125 14.52 14.61 3.40
N ALA A 126 14.82 14.89 2.14
CA ALA A 126 15.10 16.25 1.66
C ALA A 126 13.84 17.15 1.65
N LEU A 127 12.65 16.57 1.40
CA LEU A 127 11.38 17.28 1.36
C LEU A 127 10.73 17.43 2.75
N THR A 128 11.28 16.81 3.78
CA THR A 128 10.69 16.80 5.13
C THR A 128 10.46 18.19 5.69
N GLU A 129 11.44 19.11 5.59
CA GLU A 129 11.33 20.44 6.20
C GLU A 129 10.23 21.28 5.55
N VAL A 130 10.15 21.33 4.22
CA VAL A 130 9.11 22.10 3.53
C VAL A 130 7.71 21.50 3.74
N ALA A 131 7.61 20.17 3.93
CA ALA A 131 6.36 19.54 4.30
C ALA A 131 5.93 19.91 5.73
N VAL A 132 6.87 20.03 6.67
CA VAL A 132 6.59 20.55 8.02
C VAL A 132 6.11 22.01 7.96
N GLU A 133 6.73 22.85 7.14
CA GLU A 133 6.30 24.24 6.95
C GLU A 133 4.84 24.32 6.45
N ALA A 134 4.44 23.44 5.51
CA ALA A 134 3.06 23.35 5.07
C ALA A 134 2.11 22.96 6.21
N MET A 135 2.49 21.92 6.99
CA MET A 135 1.71 21.48 8.16
C MET A 135 1.59 22.58 9.22
N GLU A 136 2.66 23.34 9.49
CA GLU A 136 2.65 24.49 10.42
C GLU A 136 1.81 25.66 9.89
N ALA A 137 1.70 25.82 8.57
CA ALA A 137 0.79 26.78 7.95
C ALA A 137 -0.69 26.35 8.02
N GLY A 138 -0.97 25.16 8.55
CA GLY A 138 -2.33 24.59 8.65
C GLY A 138 -2.81 23.86 7.40
N ILE A 139 -1.93 23.61 6.44
CA ILE A 139 -2.22 22.89 5.20
C ILE A 139 -1.89 21.40 5.43
N PRO A 140 -2.87 20.48 5.45
CA PRO A 140 -2.60 19.07 5.61
C PRO A 140 -1.80 18.54 4.43
N VAL A 141 -0.69 17.84 4.73
CA VAL A 141 0.15 17.15 3.75
C VAL A 141 -0.17 15.67 3.76
N ILE A 142 -0.43 15.13 2.58
CA ILE A 142 -0.57 13.70 2.33
C ILE A 142 0.72 13.24 1.65
N ASN A 143 1.51 12.47 2.39
CA ASN A 143 2.73 11.86 1.87
C ASN A 143 2.39 10.59 1.10
N VAL A 144 2.96 10.41 -0.07
CA VAL A 144 2.75 9.24 -0.92
C VAL A 144 4.08 8.55 -1.19
N ASP A 145 4.12 7.23 -1.07
CA ASP A 145 5.20 6.31 -1.45
C ASP A 145 6.51 6.49 -0.68
N ARG A 146 7.18 7.63 -0.79
CA ARG A 146 8.50 7.88 -0.20
C ARG A 146 8.36 8.68 1.09
N GLU A 147 8.60 8.00 2.22
CA GLU A 147 8.35 8.56 3.55
C GLU A 147 9.26 9.74 3.89
N PHE A 148 8.67 10.73 4.55
CA PHE A 148 9.43 11.78 5.21
C PHE A 148 10.22 11.24 6.41
N SER A 149 11.33 11.90 6.77
CA SER A 149 12.16 11.52 7.91
C SER A 149 11.48 11.76 9.26
N ARG A 150 10.43 12.59 9.30
CA ARG A 150 9.69 12.94 10.52
C ARG A 150 8.19 12.77 10.33
N PRO A 151 7.50 12.07 11.26
CA PRO A 151 6.08 11.79 11.12
C PRO A 151 5.17 13.03 11.21
N GLU A 152 5.64 14.15 11.79
CA GLU A 152 4.92 15.41 11.83
C GLU A 152 4.87 16.14 10.48
N ALA A 153 5.68 15.76 9.51
CA ALA A 153 5.69 16.34 8.17
C ALA A 153 4.46 15.94 7.33
N ALA A 154 3.70 14.96 7.76
CA ALA A 154 2.48 14.54 7.07
C ALA A 154 1.31 14.38 8.04
N ARG A 155 0.10 14.74 7.57
CA ARG A 155 -1.15 14.41 8.26
C ARG A 155 -1.50 12.93 8.05
N VAL A 156 -1.26 12.41 6.86
CA VAL A 156 -1.41 10.99 6.51
C VAL A 156 -0.33 10.57 5.52
N THR A 157 0.12 9.32 5.63
CA THR A 157 1.03 8.69 4.69
C THR A 157 0.33 7.52 4.01
N VAL A 158 0.38 7.44 2.67
CA VAL A 158 -0.14 6.34 1.85
C VAL A 158 1.04 5.61 1.24
N LEU A 159 1.20 4.34 1.57
CA LEU A 159 2.33 3.49 1.15
C LEU A 159 1.85 2.20 0.51
N GLY A 160 2.61 1.67 -0.45
CA GLY A 160 2.62 0.24 -0.72
C GLY A 160 3.34 -0.52 0.41
N ASP A 161 3.02 -1.79 0.59
CA ASP A 161 3.70 -2.65 1.55
C ASP A 161 5.02 -3.18 0.97
N ASN A 162 6.09 -2.38 1.06
CA ASN A 162 7.40 -2.74 0.50
C ASN A 162 7.99 -4.00 1.14
N TYR A 163 7.94 -4.10 2.47
CA TYR A 163 8.39 -5.30 3.17
C TYR A 163 7.53 -6.52 2.81
N GLY A 164 6.19 -6.36 2.80
CA GLY A 164 5.25 -7.40 2.39
C GLY A 164 5.42 -7.82 0.93
N MET A 165 5.79 -6.88 0.03
CA MET A 165 6.12 -7.18 -1.36
C MET A 165 7.30 -8.15 -1.47
N GLY A 166 8.39 -7.87 -0.75
CA GLY A 166 9.53 -8.78 -0.66
C GLY A 166 9.16 -10.13 -0.07
N ARG A 167 8.39 -10.13 1.02
CA ARG A 167 7.90 -11.37 1.62
C ARG A 167 7.04 -12.19 0.65
N SER A 168 6.13 -11.56 -0.08
CA SER A 168 5.26 -12.24 -1.05
C SER A 168 6.07 -12.90 -2.18
N ALA A 169 7.08 -12.19 -2.70
CA ALA A 169 7.99 -12.73 -3.71
C ALA A 169 8.78 -13.93 -3.17
N GLY A 170 9.37 -13.80 -1.97
CA GLY A 170 10.15 -14.86 -1.34
C GLY A 170 9.31 -16.10 -1.03
N GLN A 171 8.10 -15.92 -0.49
CA GLN A 171 7.18 -17.03 -0.22
C GLN A 171 6.79 -17.79 -1.51
N PHE A 172 6.50 -17.04 -2.59
CA PHE A 172 6.23 -17.68 -3.88
C PHE A 172 7.41 -18.49 -4.37
N ILE A 173 8.64 -17.95 -4.27
CA ILE A 173 9.87 -18.69 -4.65
C ILE A 173 10.07 -19.92 -3.78
N CYS A 174 9.88 -19.82 -2.46
CA CYS A 174 9.93 -20.97 -1.55
C CYS A 174 8.96 -22.09 -1.96
N GLU A 175 7.72 -21.73 -2.28
CA GLU A 175 6.70 -22.69 -2.73
C GLU A 175 7.08 -23.36 -4.06
N ARG A 176 7.70 -22.61 -4.99
CA ARG A 176 8.13 -23.14 -6.29
C ARG A 176 9.38 -24.00 -6.21
N LEU A 177 10.26 -23.74 -5.26
CA LEU A 177 11.52 -24.46 -5.05
C LEU A 177 11.44 -25.51 -3.92
N ASP A 178 10.25 -25.85 -3.45
CA ASP A 178 10.05 -26.81 -2.35
C ASP A 178 10.85 -28.10 -2.56
N GLY A 179 11.69 -28.41 -1.58
CA GLY A 179 12.60 -29.56 -1.59
C GLY A 179 13.91 -29.37 -2.39
N GLN A 180 14.23 -28.17 -2.86
CA GLN A 180 15.49 -27.83 -3.55
C GLN A 180 16.41 -27.03 -2.62
N GLU A 181 17.04 -27.69 -1.64
CA GLU A 181 17.88 -27.06 -0.61
C GLU A 181 19.13 -26.34 -1.17
N ASP A 182 19.59 -26.69 -2.38
CA ASP A 182 20.76 -26.12 -3.06
C ASP A 182 20.38 -25.11 -4.15
N ALA A 183 19.11 -24.65 -4.20
CA ALA A 183 18.65 -23.70 -5.22
C ALA A 183 19.36 -22.35 -5.09
N VAL A 184 19.76 -21.78 -6.24
CA VAL A 184 20.42 -20.47 -6.34
C VAL A 184 19.40 -19.39 -6.63
N VAL A 185 19.15 -18.52 -5.66
CA VAL A 185 18.21 -17.42 -5.77
C VAL A 185 18.90 -16.09 -5.99
N ALA A 186 18.43 -15.31 -6.96
CA ALA A 186 18.97 -14.01 -7.27
C ALA A 186 17.93 -12.89 -7.06
N GLU A 187 18.41 -11.71 -6.72
CA GLU A 187 17.63 -10.48 -6.54
C GLU A 187 18.16 -9.39 -7.47
N ILE A 188 17.27 -8.77 -8.24
CA ILE A 188 17.53 -7.55 -9.02
C ILE A 188 16.75 -6.43 -8.35
N ALA A 189 17.44 -5.71 -7.47
CA ALA A 189 16.89 -4.62 -6.68
C ALA A 189 16.74 -3.33 -7.52
N GLY A 190 15.96 -2.38 -7.03
CA GLY A 190 15.87 -1.03 -7.59
C GLY A 190 17.01 -0.13 -7.10
N ILE A 191 16.71 1.17 -6.93
CA ILE A 191 17.66 2.17 -6.40
C ILE A 191 18.05 1.81 -4.96
N ASP A 192 19.29 1.44 -4.73
CA ASP A 192 19.78 0.72 -3.56
C ASP A 192 19.73 1.53 -2.24
N ASN A 193 19.85 2.83 -2.31
CA ASN A 193 19.82 3.71 -1.14
C ASN A 193 18.43 4.18 -0.69
N LEU A 194 17.38 3.78 -1.38
CA LEU A 194 16.02 4.10 -0.99
C LEU A 194 15.53 3.16 0.13
N PRO A 195 14.88 3.67 1.17
CA PRO A 195 14.29 2.85 2.23
C PRO A 195 13.36 1.76 1.69
N LEU A 196 12.51 2.09 0.71
CA LEU A 196 11.60 1.13 0.09
C LEU A 196 12.33 -0.07 -0.56
N THR A 197 13.48 0.15 -1.19
CA THR A 197 14.30 -0.93 -1.77
C THR A 197 14.90 -1.81 -0.68
N GLN A 198 15.35 -1.21 0.42
CA GLN A 198 15.90 -1.93 1.57
C GLN A 198 14.83 -2.78 2.26
N ASP A 199 13.62 -2.25 2.44
CA ASP A 199 12.49 -2.98 3.01
C ASP A 199 12.09 -4.17 2.13
N ARG A 200 12.03 -3.99 0.80
CA ARG A 200 11.79 -5.08 -0.16
C ARG A 200 12.83 -6.18 -0.01
N SER A 201 14.13 -5.83 -0.05
CA SER A 201 15.23 -6.79 0.11
C SER A 201 15.17 -7.50 1.46
N GLN A 202 14.86 -6.79 2.54
CA GLN A 202 14.74 -7.39 3.87
C GLN A 202 13.58 -8.39 3.93
N GLY A 203 12.39 -8.00 3.45
CA GLY A 203 11.23 -8.89 3.41
C GLY A 203 11.48 -10.15 2.58
N PHE A 204 12.20 -10.01 1.47
CA PHE A 204 12.59 -11.11 0.60
C PHE A 204 13.53 -12.09 1.30
N ALA A 205 14.61 -11.58 1.89
CA ALA A 205 15.56 -12.41 2.63
C ALA A 205 14.90 -13.13 3.82
N ASP A 206 14.03 -12.43 4.57
CA ASP A 206 13.31 -13.02 5.70
C ASP A 206 12.37 -14.15 5.27
N ALA A 207 11.72 -14.02 4.10
CA ALA A 207 10.85 -15.07 3.57
C ALA A 207 11.65 -16.29 3.10
N LEU A 208 12.75 -16.09 2.38
CA LEU A 208 13.62 -17.18 1.94
C LEU A 208 14.22 -17.97 3.12
N ALA A 209 14.61 -17.28 4.18
CA ALA A 209 15.15 -17.92 5.39
C ALA A 209 14.11 -18.84 6.07
N GLU A 210 12.81 -18.65 5.88
CA GLU A 210 11.76 -19.53 6.42
C GLU A 210 11.72 -20.90 5.71
N CYS A 211 12.31 -21.01 4.52
CA CYS A 211 12.44 -22.24 3.75
C CYS A 211 13.88 -22.71 3.53
N ASP A 212 14.80 -22.25 4.39
CA ASP A 212 16.22 -22.58 4.36
C ASP A 212 16.95 -22.20 3.05
N LEU A 213 16.46 -21.14 2.36
CA LEU A 213 17.10 -20.51 1.21
C LEU A 213 17.68 -19.13 1.58
N ASP A 214 18.64 -18.67 0.79
CA ASP A 214 19.29 -17.36 0.93
C ASP A 214 19.25 -16.58 -0.41
N VAL A 215 19.52 -15.29 -0.35
CA VAL A 215 19.80 -14.48 -1.55
C VAL A 215 21.27 -14.69 -1.96
N ASP A 216 21.54 -15.61 -2.90
CA ASP A 216 22.89 -15.95 -3.33
C ASP A 216 23.56 -14.86 -4.14
N ARG A 217 22.78 -14.14 -4.91
CA ARG A 217 23.23 -13.09 -5.80
C ARG A 217 22.31 -11.89 -5.72
N ARG A 218 22.87 -10.71 -5.57
CA ARG A 218 22.12 -9.46 -5.58
C ARG A 218 22.83 -8.44 -6.47
N VAL A 219 22.04 -7.81 -7.35
CA VAL A 219 22.47 -6.64 -8.14
C VAL A 219 21.42 -5.55 -7.97
N ALA A 220 21.81 -4.29 -8.22
CA ALA A 220 20.90 -3.16 -8.17
C ALA A 220 20.80 -2.50 -9.56
N GLY A 221 19.57 -2.18 -9.96
CA GLY A 221 19.24 -1.31 -11.07
C GLY A 221 18.84 0.09 -10.58
N ASP A 222 17.89 0.71 -11.30
CA ASP A 222 17.42 2.07 -11.02
C ASP A 222 15.94 2.27 -11.33
N PHE A 223 15.18 1.17 -11.43
CA PHE A 223 13.79 1.09 -11.84
C PHE A 223 13.53 1.40 -13.33
N THR A 224 14.57 1.64 -14.12
CA THR A 224 14.44 1.86 -15.57
C THR A 224 14.76 0.59 -16.38
N PRO A 225 14.23 0.44 -17.60
CA PRO A 225 14.61 -0.66 -18.49
C PRO A 225 16.13 -0.76 -18.73
N GLN A 226 16.82 0.37 -18.89
CA GLN A 226 18.28 0.39 -19.12
C GLN A 226 19.06 -0.11 -17.90
N GLY A 227 18.65 0.31 -16.69
CA GLY A 227 19.23 -0.17 -15.44
C GLY A 227 19.02 -1.68 -15.25
N GLY A 228 17.80 -2.16 -15.55
CA GLY A 228 17.45 -3.58 -15.52
C GLY A 228 18.28 -4.42 -16.47
N GLU A 229 18.42 -4.01 -17.73
CA GLU A 229 19.23 -4.70 -18.75
C GLU A 229 20.71 -4.80 -18.32
N SER A 230 21.26 -3.68 -17.85
CA SER A 230 22.67 -3.63 -17.40
C SER A 230 22.91 -4.51 -16.17
N ALA A 231 22.08 -4.42 -15.15
CA ALA A 231 22.19 -5.19 -13.91
C ALA A 231 22.06 -6.69 -14.21
N THR A 232 21.05 -7.08 -15.01
CA THR A 232 20.81 -8.49 -15.37
C THR A 232 21.94 -9.07 -16.22
N SER A 233 22.45 -8.31 -17.20
CA SER A 233 23.59 -8.76 -18.02
C SER A 233 24.81 -9.07 -17.14
N ASN A 234 25.10 -8.24 -16.14
CA ASN A 234 26.19 -8.46 -15.19
C ASN A 234 25.90 -9.68 -14.28
N LEU A 235 24.66 -9.84 -13.80
CA LEU A 235 24.26 -10.99 -12.98
C LEU A 235 24.44 -12.30 -13.75
N LEU A 236 23.93 -12.40 -14.97
CA LEU A 236 23.99 -13.61 -15.79
C LEU A 236 25.42 -14.00 -16.18
N GLN A 237 26.32 -13.01 -16.37
CA GLN A 237 27.74 -13.28 -16.59
C GLN A 237 28.46 -13.80 -15.33
N ALA A 238 28.07 -13.31 -14.14
CA ALA A 238 28.71 -13.69 -12.87
C ALA A 238 28.14 -14.99 -12.29
N ALA A 239 26.90 -15.36 -12.62
CA ALA A 239 26.20 -16.50 -12.05
C ALA A 239 25.92 -17.55 -13.15
N PRO A 240 26.71 -18.62 -13.23
CA PRO A 240 26.55 -19.68 -14.23
C PRO A 240 25.31 -20.55 -14.00
N GLN A 241 24.76 -20.54 -12.79
CA GLN A 241 23.53 -21.21 -12.39
C GLN A 241 22.66 -20.24 -11.59
N ILE A 242 21.39 -20.22 -11.90
CA ILE A 242 20.33 -19.52 -11.18
C ILE A 242 19.10 -20.41 -11.29
N ASP A 243 18.27 -20.50 -10.24
CA ASP A 243 17.04 -21.28 -10.23
C ASP A 243 15.81 -20.37 -10.14
N ALA A 244 15.94 -19.20 -9.49
CA ALA A 244 14.91 -18.18 -9.42
C ALA A 244 15.50 -16.77 -9.40
N ILE A 245 14.79 -15.82 -9.99
CA ILE A 245 15.12 -14.38 -9.91
C ILE A 245 13.88 -13.63 -9.41
N TRP A 246 14.05 -12.73 -8.43
CA TRP A 246 13.08 -11.69 -8.14
C TRP A 246 13.59 -10.34 -8.61
N ASN A 247 12.79 -9.63 -9.40
CA ASN A 247 13.03 -8.28 -9.86
C ASN A 247 12.04 -7.32 -9.20
N HIS A 248 12.54 -6.23 -8.60
CA HIS A 248 11.76 -5.33 -7.77
C HIS A 248 10.71 -4.50 -8.51
N ASP A 249 10.81 -4.39 -9.85
CA ASP A 249 9.97 -3.47 -10.63
C ASP A 249 9.79 -3.94 -12.06
N ASP A 250 8.56 -3.89 -12.59
CA ASP A 250 8.21 -4.41 -13.91
C ASP A 250 8.67 -3.50 -15.05
N ASP A 251 8.81 -2.19 -14.84
CA ASP A 251 9.42 -1.29 -15.84
C ASP A 251 10.91 -1.67 -16.01
N GLN A 252 11.63 -1.86 -14.92
CA GLN A 252 12.96 -2.45 -14.92
C GLN A 252 12.95 -3.85 -15.56
N GLY A 253 11.87 -4.61 -15.33
CA GLY A 253 11.63 -5.94 -15.86
C GLY A 253 11.67 -6.04 -17.39
N ILE A 254 11.32 -4.97 -18.09
CA ILE A 254 11.47 -4.92 -19.57
C ILE A 254 12.93 -5.14 -19.95
N GLY A 255 13.85 -4.46 -19.31
CA GLY A 255 15.29 -4.63 -19.53
C GLY A 255 15.82 -5.96 -19.02
N VAL A 256 15.29 -6.45 -17.91
CA VAL A 256 15.62 -7.79 -17.35
C VAL A 256 15.31 -8.87 -18.40
N LEU A 257 14.11 -8.86 -18.97
CA LEU A 257 13.70 -9.83 -20.00
C LEU A 257 14.58 -9.71 -21.26
N ALA A 258 14.86 -8.49 -21.72
CA ALA A 258 15.74 -8.28 -22.86
C ALA A 258 17.16 -8.87 -22.63
N ALA A 259 17.72 -8.71 -21.43
CA ALA A 259 19.03 -9.29 -21.09
C ALA A 259 19.00 -10.82 -21.02
N ILE A 260 17.91 -11.40 -20.51
CA ILE A 260 17.69 -12.85 -20.42
C ILE A 260 17.61 -13.42 -21.85
N GLU A 261 16.80 -12.82 -22.72
CA GLU A 261 16.67 -13.24 -24.13
C GLU A 261 18.01 -13.15 -24.86
N ASN A 262 18.74 -12.03 -24.72
CA ASN A 262 20.05 -11.84 -25.34
C ASN A 262 21.10 -12.86 -24.85
N ALA A 263 21.00 -13.31 -23.60
CA ALA A 263 21.87 -14.33 -23.04
C ALA A 263 21.46 -15.76 -23.44
N GLY A 264 20.24 -15.94 -23.94
CA GLY A 264 19.67 -17.24 -24.30
C GLY A 264 19.54 -18.18 -23.09
N ARG A 265 19.16 -17.64 -21.94
CA ARG A 265 19.01 -18.37 -20.66
C ARG A 265 17.54 -18.48 -20.30
N ASP A 266 17.10 -19.71 -19.99
CA ASP A 266 15.72 -20.05 -19.66
C ASP A 266 15.60 -21.15 -18.57
N GLU A 267 16.71 -21.40 -17.86
CA GLU A 267 16.77 -22.46 -16.85
C GLU A 267 16.19 -22.07 -15.49
N PHE A 268 15.77 -20.84 -15.30
CA PHE A 268 15.18 -20.28 -14.09
C PHE A 268 13.81 -19.66 -14.36
N PHE A 269 13.07 -19.35 -13.31
CA PHE A 269 11.87 -18.53 -13.41
C PHE A 269 12.10 -17.14 -12.83
N LEU A 270 11.31 -16.17 -13.32
CA LEU A 270 11.33 -14.77 -12.90
C LEU A 270 10.04 -14.40 -12.18
N VAL A 271 10.20 -13.76 -11.03
CA VAL A 271 9.14 -13.04 -10.33
C VAL A 271 9.35 -11.55 -10.55
N GLY A 272 8.35 -10.86 -11.11
CA GLY A 272 8.34 -9.42 -11.31
C GLY A 272 7.89 -8.65 -10.07
N GLY A 273 7.78 -7.35 -10.20
CA GLY A 273 7.31 -6.43 -9.16
C GLY A 273 6.62 -5.21 -9.74
N ALA A 274 5.71 -4.61 -9.00
CA ALA A 274 4.80 -3.55 -9.36
C ALA A 274 3.47 -3.97 -10.00
N GLY A 275 3.40 -5.07 -10.76
CA GLY A 275 2.15 -5.56 -11.34
C GLY A 275 1.73 -4.79 -12.60
N SER A 276 2.66 -4.61 -13.55
CA SER A 276 2.34 -3.99 -14.84
C SER A 276 1.54 -4.91 -15.75
N ALA A 277 0.77 -4.31 -16.66
CA ALA A 277 0.04 -5.05 -17.68
C ALA A 277 0.98 -5.82 -18.62
N ASN A 278 2.16 -5.28 -18.91
CA ASN A 278 3.16 -5.94 -19.74
C ASN A 278 3.61 -7.25 -19.10
N MET A 279 4.01 -7.21 -17.83
CA MET A 279 4.45 -8.41 -17.10
C MET A 279 3.30 -9.40 -16.89
N MET A 280 2.09 -8.92 -16.66
CA MET A 280 0.90 -9.78 -16.55
C MET A 280 0.56 -10.49 -17.86
N ARG A 281 0.82 -9.87 -19.03
CA ARG A 281 0.66 -10.55 -20.33
C ARG A 281 1.69 -11.66 -20.52
N GLU A 282 2.95 -11.45 -20.11
CA GLU A 282 3.98 -12.52 -20.12
C GLU A 282 3.53 -13.73 -19.28
N ILE A 283 2.95 -13.48 -18.09
CA ILE A 283 2.39 -14.53 -17.24
C ILE A 283 1.21 -15.24 -17.92
N GLN A 284 0.31 -14.48 -18.57
CA GLN A 284 -0.88 -15.02 -19.22
C GLN A 284 -0.53 -15.85 -20.44
N ASP A 285 0.44 -15.41 -21.25
CA ASP A 285 0.91 -16.11 -22.44
C ASP A 285 1.70 -17.37 -22.11
N GLY A 286 2.46 -17.37 -21.00
CA GLY A 286 3.19 -18.53 -20.49
C GLY A 286 4.36 -18.99 -21.36
N ASP A 287 4.83 -18.16 -22.26
CA ASP A 287 5.88 -18.46 -23.23
C ASP A 287 7.27 -17.91 -22.80
N SER A 288 7.35 -17.24 -21.64
CA SER A 288 8.58 -16.66 -21.08
C SER A 288 8.95 -17.25 -19.72
N VAL A 289 10.07 -16.79 -19.16
CA VAL A 289 10.50 -17.19 -17.81
C VAL A 289 9.67 -16.55 -16.69
N VAL A 290 8.73 -15.67 -16.98
CA VAL A 290 7.92 -14.95 -16.00
C VAL A 290 6.81 -15.85 -15.46
N GLU A 291 6.84 -16.17 -14.17
CA GLU A 291 5.80 -16.97 -13.55
C GLU A 291 4.86 -16.15 -12.65
N ALA A 292 5.34 -15.03 -12.13
CA ALA A 292 4.56 -14.17 -11.26
C ALA A 292 5.04 -12.71 -11.30
N THR A 293 4.17 -11.80 -10.84
CA THR A 293 4.56 -10.45 -10.43
C THR A 293 3.88 -10.10 -9.11
N VAL A 294 4.53 -9.27 -8.27
CA VAL A 294 3.94 -8.81 -7.01
C VAL A 294 3.45 -7.38 -7.19
N ILE A 295 2.16 -7.15 -6.91
CA ILE A 295 1.56 -5.83 -7.10
C ILE A 295 2.15 -4.81 -6.13
N TYR A 296 2.47 -3.64 -6.66
CA TYR A 296 2.73 -2.42 -5.92
C TYR A 296 1.79 -1.33 -6.47
N PRO A 297 0.71 -0.98 -5.74
CA PRO A 297 -0.39 -0.22 -6.32
C PRO A 297 0.04 1.16 -6.83
N ALA A 298 -0.18 1.46 -8.11
CA ALA A 298 0.01 2.79 -8.70
C ALA A 298 -1.15 3.76 -8.36
N THR A 299 -2.16 3.31 -7.59
CA THR A 299 -3.30 4.12 -7.14
C THR A 299 -3.05 4.88 -5.85
N GLN A 300 -1.87 4.77 -5.25
CA GLN A 300 -1.55 5.43 -3.97
C GLN A 300 -1.83 6.93 -3.98
N ALA A 301 -1.52 7.63 -5.08
CA ALA A 301 -1.78 9.06 -5.16
C ALA A 301 -3.26 9.37 -5.36
N ALA A 302 -4.03 8.51 -6.02
CA ALA A 302 -5.49 8.62 -6.10
C ALA A 302 -6.12 8.52 -4.71
N ASP A 303 -5.70 7.52 -3.90
CA ASP A 303 -6.10 7.44 -2.50
C ASP A 303 -5.68 8.70 -1.72
N GLY A 304 -4.48 9.23 -2.01
CA GLY A 304 -4.00 10.49 -1.46
C GLY A 304 -4.91 11.68 -1.78
N ILE A 305 -5.40 11.80 -3.02
CA ILE A 305 -6.34 12.84 -3.45
C ILE A 305 -7.68 12.73 -2.69
N ARG A 306 -8.24 11.50 -2.54
CA ARG A 306 -9.46 11.29 -1.74
C ARG A 306 -9.27 11.71 -0.29
N LEU A 307 -8.16 11.33 0.32
CA LEU A 307 -7.85 11.68 1.71
C LEU A 307 -7.62 13.19 1.88
N ALA A 308 -6.94 13.83 0.92
CA ALA A 308 -6.78 15.29 0.88
C ALA A 308 -8.13 16.02 0.86
N ARG A 309 -9.04 15.58 -0.04
CA ARG A 309 -10.40 16.13 -0.13
C ARG A 309 -11.17 15.98 1.18
N LEU A 310 -11.12 14.80 1.82
CA LEU A 310 -11.79 14.58 3.10
C LEU A 310 -11.25 15.50 4.19
N LEU A 311 -9.91 15.63 4.28
CA LEU A 311 -9.26 16.48 5.28
C LEU A 311 -9.56 17.97 5.05
N ALA A 312 -9.51 18.43 3.80
CA ALA A 312 -9.80 19.83 3.44
C ALA A 312 -11.28 20.21 3.67
N GLN A 313 -12.19 19.23 3.61
CA GLN A 313 -13.63 19.43 3.86
C GLN A 313 -14.06 19.08 5.30
N ASP A 314 -13.12 18.81 6.22
CA ASP A 314 -13.41 18.34 7.58
C ASP A 314 -14.33 17.11 7.62
N LYS A 315 -14.21 16.22 6.63
CA LYS A 315 -14.97 14.97 6.54
C LYS A 315 -14.19 13.79 7.14
N ALA A 316 -14.95 12.81 7.66
CA ALA A 316 -14.44 11.53 8.11
C ALA A 316 -14.57 10.47 7.01
N MET A 317 -13.91 9.32 7.19
CA MET A 317 -14.13 8.14 6.36
C MET A 317 -15.45 7.48 6.77
N SER A 318 -16.52 7.70 6.02
CA SER A 318 -17.92 7.37 6.42
C SER A 318 -18.17 5.88 6.64
N ASP A 319 -17.37 5.00 6.04
CA ASP A 319 -17.53 3.55 6.15
C ASP A 319 -16.76 2.93 7.35
N LEU A 320 -16.04 3.75 8.09
CA LEU A 320 -15.31 3.35 9.28
C LEU A 320 -15.98 3.87 10.54
N VAL A 321 -15.83 3.13 11.65
CA VAL A 321 -16.29 3.57 12.97
C VAL A 321 -15.50 4.79 13.46
N GLU A 322 -14.21 4.87 13.11
CA GLU A 322 -13.39 6.05 13.37
C GLU A 322 -13.85 7.23 12.53
N VAL A 323 -13.98 8.37 13.20
CA VAL A 323 -14.38 9.64 12.59
C VAL A 323 -13.22 10.46 12.06
N GLU A 324 -11.99 9.97 12.21
CA GLU A 324 -10.79 10.64 11.74
C GLU A 324 -10.06 9.81 10.67
N VAL A 325 -9.47 10.51 9.69
CA VAL A 325 -8.58 9.88 8.71
C VAL A 325 -7.33 9.32 9.41
N PRO A 326 -6.98 8.04 9.19
CA PRO A 326 -5.81 7.42 9.82
C PRO A 326 -4.51 8.12 9.40
N ARG A 327 -3.45 7.96 10.19
CA ARG A 327 -2.13 8.52 9.86
C ARG A 327 -1.35 7.71 8.83
N LEU A 328 -1.65 6.43 8.70
CA LEU A 328 -0.98 5.52 7.78
C LEU A 328 -2.04 4.66 7.07
N VAL A 329 -1.96 4.62 5.75
CA VAL A 329 -2.66 3.69 4.89
C VAL A 329 -1.60 2.88 4.15
N GLN A 330 -1.51 1.58 4.46
CA GLN A 330 -0.55 0.66 3.82
C GLN A 330 -1.31 -0.31 2.92
N LEU A 331 -0.99 -0.30 1.64
CA LEU A 331 -1.70 -1.07 0.62
C LEU A 331 -1.03 -2.44 0.44
N TYR A 332 -1.85 -3.50 0.47
CA TYR A 332 -1.39 -4.88 0.34
C TYR A 332 -0.73 -5.18 -1.01
N ALA A 333 0.27 -6.07 -1.00
CA ALA A 333 1.07 -6.49 -2.15
C ALA A 333 0.79 -7.95 -2.55
N PRO A 334 -0.31 -8.25 -3.28
CA PRO A 334 -0.65 -9.61 -3.70
C PRO A 334 0.26 -10.11 -4.83
N VAL A 335 0.44 -11.44 -4.87
CA VAL A 335 1.11 -12.11 -5.98
C VAL A 335 0.11 -12.39 -7.10
N VAL A 336 0.47 -12.01 -8.32
CA VAL A 336 -0.26 -12.35 -9.55
C VAL A 336 0.47 -13.47 -10.27
N THR A 337 -0.28 -14.52 -10.57
CA THR A 337 0.16 -15.73 -11.29
C THR A 337 -0.81 -16.04 -12.42
N ALA A 338 -0.54 -17.07 -13.22
CA ALA A 338 -1.47 -17.54 -14.25
C ALA A 338 -2.88 -17.87 -13.70
N ASP A 339 -3.00 -18.23 -12.42
CA ASP A 339 -4.29 -18.61 -11.83
C ASP A 339 -5.21 -17.41 -11.55
N ASN A 340 -4.66 -16.20 -11.42
CA ASN A 340 -5.43 -15.00 -11.03
C ASN A 340 -5.16 -13.78 -11.92
N VAL A 341 -4.32 -13.86 -12.94
CA VAL A 341 -3.94 -12.73 -13.80
C VAL A 341 -5.14 -12.05 -14.45
N ASP A 342 -6.15 -12.80 -14.85
CA ASP A 342 -7.37 -12.26 -15.48
C ASP A 342 -8.15 -11.32 -14.53
N GLN A 343 -7.96 -11.43 -13.23
CA GLN A 343 -8.58 -10.55 -12.23
C GLN A 343 -7.87 -9.20 -12.17
N TYR A 344 -6.55 -9.17 -12.32
CA TYR A 344 -5.72 -7.97 -12.10
C TYR A 344 -5.39 -7.21 -13.39
N LEU A 345 -5.18 -7.92 -14.49
CA LEU A 345 -4.80 -7.33 -15.79
C LEU A 345 -5.70 -6.17 -16.24
N PRO A 346 -7.05 -6.18 -16.07
CA PRO A 346 -7.90 -5.07 -16.49
C PRO A 346 -7.63 -3.72 -15.81
N THR A 347 -6.98 -3.73 -14.66
CA THR A 347 -6.67 -2.53 -13.86
C THR A 347 -5.17 -2.27 -13.72
N ALA A 348 -4.34 -3.07 -14.37
CA ALA A 348 -2.89 -2.93 -14.36
C ALA A 348 -2.46 -1.71 -15.19
N PHE A 349 -1.38 -1.06 -14.78
CA PHE A 349 -0.78 0.03 -15.53
C PHE A 349 0.09 -0.50 -16.69
N GLU A 350 0.28 0.30 -17.73
CA GLU A 350 1.22 -0.01 -18.82
C GLU A 350 2.63 0.47 -18.47
N SER A 351 3.61 -0.41 -18.64
CA SER A 351 5.04 -0.10 -18.46
C SER A 351 5.64 0.53 -19.71
#